data_f7adace6eb8d7201ae1e7b4ceb8e5aa3
#
_entry.id   f7adace6eb8d7201ae1e7b4ceb8e5aa3
#
_cell.length_a   1.000
_cell.length_b   1.000
_cell.length_c   1.000
_cell.angle_alpha   90.00
_cell.angle_beta   90.00
_cell.angle_gamma   90.00
#
_symmetry.space_group_name_H-M   'P 1'
#
loop_
_entity.id
_entity.type
_entity.pdbx_description
1 polymer ?
#
loop_
_entity_poly.entity_id
_entity_poly.type
_entity_poly.pdbx_seq_one_letter_code
_entity_poly.pdbx_strand_id
1 'polypeptide(L)'
;MMTSQKTKAQVFDLPKLRNLVHVFRDRQEAGEILASMLEKYRGSDALVLGVPAGGVAVAIIIAQELNLVMDIAIVSKITLPWNTEMGYGAVAFDGAVLLNHDFLSRLRLSRQDIDEGVARTKEKVSRRVEKFRGNRPFPHLRRPVILVDDGIASGFTLLTAIEALRKAGCREIILAVPTAHEESLTRILEKVDAIYCPNLRGGWSFAVADAYEHWRDLNEQEVVNLLEGFNKDSGVSKKRRGVNSGKNQ
;
A
#
# COMPACT_ATOMS: atom_id res chain seq x y z
N MET A 1 -25.87 -15.60 18.77
CA MET A 1 -24.77 -14.73 18.28
C MET A 1 -25.13 -14.33 16.85
N MET A 2 -25.55 -13.10 16.64
CA MET A 2 -25.81 -12.59 15.27
C MET A 2 -24.46 -12.39 14.59
N THR A 3 -24.17 -13.20 13.57
CA THR A 3 -23.07 -12.95 12.64
C THR A 3 -23.44 -11.70 11.85
N SER A 4 -22.85 -10.55 12.21
CA SER A 4 -22.93 -9.34 11.41
C SER A 4 -22.37 -9.67 10.02
N GLN A 5 -23.21 -9.77 9.02
CA GLN A 5 -22.77 -9.82 7.62
C GLN A 5 -22.04 -8.53 7.34
N LYS A 6 -20.71 -8.61 7.21
CA LYS A 6 -19.89 -7.47 6.83
C LYS A 6 -20.31 -7.06 5.42
N THR A 7 -20.89 -5.90 5.29
CA THR A 7 -21.28 -5.33 3.98
C THR A 7 -20.04 -5.24 3.11
N LYS A 8 -20.14 -5.64 1.83
CA LYS A 8 -19.03 -5.47 0.87
C LYS A 8 -18.67 -3.99 0.76
N ALA A 9 -17.38 -3.70 0.62
CA ALA A 9 -16.90 -2.34 0.43
C ALA A 9 -17.55 -1.70 -0.81
N GLN A 10 -17.90 -0.42 -0.68
CA GLN A 10 -18.31 0.37 -1.83
C GLN A 10 -17.09 0.69 -2.69
N VAL A 11 -17.22 0.47 -4.00
CA VAL A 11 -16.17 0.82 -4.98
C VAL A 11 -16.55 2.13 -5.66
N PHE A 12 -15.65 3.09 -5.58
CA PHE A 12 -15.71 4.37 -6.28
C PHE A 12 -14.73 4.36 -7.43
N ASP A 13 -15.22 4.47 -8.65
CA ASP A 13 -14.41 4.49 -9.86
C ASP A 13 -14.81 5.63 -10.79
N LEU A 14 -14.06 5.82 -11.87
CA LEU A 14 -14.40 6.77 -12.94
C LEU A 14 -14.80 5.98 -14.19
N PRO A 15 -16.09 5.86 -14.51
CA PRO A 15 -16.56 5.05 -15.65
C PRO A 15 -15.87 5.38 -16.97
N LYS A 16 -15.50 6.66 -17.17
CA LYS A 16 -14.78 7.13 -18.38
C LYS A 16 -13.38 6.55 -18.55
N LEU A 17 -12.77 6.01 -17.46
CA LEU A 17 -11.43 5.43 -17.47
C LEU A 17 -11.44 3.89 -17.49
N ARG A 18 -12.62 3.24 -17.35
CA ARG A 18 -12.70 1.78 -17.33
C ARG A 18 -12.15 1.17 -18.60
N ASN A 19 -11.39 0.08 -18.43
CA ASN A 19 -10.81 -0.73 -19.51
C ASN A 19 -9.92 0.03 -20.50
N LEU A 20 -9.46 1.25 -20.13
CA LEU A 20 -8.51 2.01 -20.91
C LEU A 20 -7.08 1.79 -20.38
N VAL A 21 -6.10 2.00 -21.23
CA VAL A 21 -4.67 2.02 -20.93
C VAL A 21 -4.13 3.45 -21.10
N HIS A 22 -2.97 3.73 -20.52
CA HIS A 22 -2.31 5.04 -20.59
C HIS A 22 -3.23 6.21 -20.19
N VAL A 23 -3.99 6.01 -19.09
CA VAL A 23 -4.96 6.98 -18.59
C VAL A 23 -4.36 7.99 -17.61
N PHE A 24 -3.15 7.70 -17.13
CA PHE A 24 -2.37 8.60 -16.27
C PHE A 24 -1.03 8.88 -16.94
N ARG A 25 -0.61 10.13 -16.95
CA ARG A 25 0.74 10.49 -17.40
C ARG A 25 1.80 9.79 -16.54
N ASP A 26 1.64 9.86 -15.22
CA ASP A 26 2.55 9.31 -14.23
C ASP A 26 1.85 9.09 -12.86
N ARG A 27 2.62 8.66 -11.83
CA ARG A 27 2.10 8.46 -10.47
C ARG A 27 1.66 9.76 -9.79
N GLN A 28 2.19 10.91 -10.21
CA GLN A 28 1.78 12.21 -9.68
C GLN A 28 0.34 12.50 -10.10
N GLU A 29 0.03 12.48 -11.39
CA GLU A 29 -1.33 12.71 -11.88
C GLU A 29 -2.33 11.69 -11.31
N ALA A 30 -1.93 10.42 -11.23
CA ALA A 30 -2.73 9.39 -10.60
C ALA A 30 -3.05 9.70 -9.13
N GLY A 31 -2.09 10.25 -8.40
CA GLY A 31 -2.26 10.72 -7.02
C GLY A 31 -3.21 11.91 -6.91
N GLU A 32 -3.11 12.89 -7.81
CA GLU A 32 -3.99 14.06 -7.89
C GLU A 32 -5.45 13.66 -8.13
N ILE A 33 -5.67 12.72 -9.07
CA ILE A 33 -7.01 12.18 -9.34
C ILE A 33 -7.57 11.45 -8.12
N LEU A 34 -6.78 10.60 -7.47
CA LEU A 34 -7.20 9.91 -6.25
C LEU A 34 -7.47 10.89 -5.10
N ALA A 35 -6.66 11.93 -4.93
CA ALA A 35 -6.90 12.97 -3.93
C ALA A 35 -8.25 13.66 -4.15
N SER A 36 -8.57 14.01 -5.41
CA SER A 36 -9.88 14.56 -5.75
C SER A 36 -11.04 13.63 -5.38
N MET A 37 -10.89 12.32 -5.61
CA MET A 37 -11.91 11.33 -5.24
C MET A 37 -12.04 11.16 -3.71
N LEU A 38 -10.96 11.39 -2.97
CA LEU A 38 -10.86 11.28 -1.51
C LEU A 38 -11.13 12.60 -0.78
N GLU A 39 -11.67 13.62 -1.43
CA GLU A 39 -11.84 14.99 -0.91
C GLU A 39 -12.52 15.03 0.46
N LYS A 40 -13.45 14.12 0.74
CA LYS A 40 -14.14 14.03 2.03
C LYS A 40 -13.21 13.81 3.24
N TYR A 41 -11.96 13.37 3.00
CA TYR A 41 -10.96 13.16 4.05
C TYR A 41 -10.02 14.36 4.24
N ARG A 42 -10.15 15.44 3.46
CA ARG A 42 -9.30 16.63 3.58
C ARG A 42 -9.25 17.16 5.00
N GLY A 43 -8.04 17.31 5.53
CA GLY A 43 -7.80 17.85 6.87
C GLY A 43 -8.36 17.01 8.02
N SER A 44 -8.81 15.78 7.76
CA SER A 44 -9.27 14.86 8.79
C SER A 44 -8.10 14.26 9.58
N ASP A 45 -8.39 13.38 10.52
CA ASP A 45 -7.39 12.61 11.25
C ASP A 45 -6.95 11.32 10.52
N ALA A 46 -7.43 11.10 9.30
CA ALA A 46 -7.05 9.92 8.50
C ALA A 46 -5.53 9.82 8.30
N LEU A 47 -5.03 8.60 8.32
CA LEU A 47 -3.63 8.27 8.08
C LEU A 47 -3.46 7.69 6.68
N VAL A 48 -2.65 8.33 5.85
CA VAL A 48 -2.26 7.77 4.55
C VAL A 48 -1.09 6.80 4.76
N LEU A 49 -1.22 5.57 4.26
CA LEU A 49 -0.16 4.56 4.30
C LEU A 49 0.21 4.12 2.89
N GLY A 50 1.38 4.54 2.41
CA GLY A 50 1.90 4.10 1.12
C GLY A 50 2.58 2.73 1.18
N VAL A 51 2.27 1.85 0.23
CA VAL A 51 2.97 0.56 0.07
C VAL A 51 4.21 0.77 -0.80
N PRO A 52 5.43 0.49 -0.31
CA PRO A 52 6.65 0.64 -1.11
C PRO A 52 6.75 -0.42 -2.23
N ALA A 53 7.25 -0.05 -3.42
CA ALA A 53 7.88 1.24 -3.72
C ALA A 53 6.90 2.26 -4.35
N GLY A 54 6.17 1.88 -5.39
CA GLY A 54 5.38 2.79 -6.22
C GLY A 54 4.24 3.48 -5.49
N GLY A 55 3.57 2.78 -4.56
CA GLY A 55 2.49 3.34 -3.75
C GLY A 55 2.91 4.50 -2.86
N VAL A 56 4.20 4.61 -2.50
CA VAL A 56 4.70 5.77 -1.73
C VAL A 56 4.62 7.06 -2.53
N ALA A 57 4.95 7.01 -3.83
CA ALA A 57 4.87 8.20 -4.70
C ALA A 57 3.43 8.72 -4.83
N VAL A 58 2.47 7.82 -5.00
CA VAL A 58 1.02 8.16 -5.05
C VAL A 58 0.54 8.68 -3.69
N ALA A 59 0.94 8.02 -2.60
CA ALA A 59 0.54 8.37 -1.24
C ALA A 59 1.00 9.76 -0.82
N ILE A 60 2.21 10.18 -1.22
CA ILE A 60 2.73 11.53 -0.95
C ILE A 60 1.82 12.59 -1.56
N ILE A 61 1.41 12.41 -2.81
CA ILE A 61 0.52 13.37 -3.48
C ILE A 61 -0.83 13.46 -2.79
N ILE A 62 -1.44 12.30 -2.46
CA ILE A 62 -2.70 12.27 -1.72
C ILE A 62 -2.55 12.99 -0.36
N ALA A 63 -1.48 12.73 0.38
CA ALA A 63 -1.26 13.32 1.69
C ALA A 63 -1.02 14.84 1.61
N GLN A 64 -0.28 15.33 0.61
CA GLN A 64 -0.05 16.75 0.36
C GLN A 64 -1.34 17.46 -0.02
N GLU A 65 -2.04 16.96 -1.03
CA GLU A 65 -3.28 17.54 -1.53
C GLU A 65 -4.38 17.60 -0.46
N LEU A 66 -4.51 16.56 0.35
CA LEU A 66 -5.54 16.48 1.37
C LEU A 66 -5.11 17.00 2.75
N ASN A 67 -3.86 17.46 2.91
CA ASN A 67 -3.29 17.89 4.20
C ASN A 67 -3.45 16.79 5.28
N LEU A 68 -3.00 15.57 4.96
CA LEU A 68 -3.06 14.40 5.84
C LEU A 68 -1.68 13.97 6.31
N VAL A 69 -1.64 13.32 7.47
CA VAL A 69 -0.43 12.65 7.95
C VAL A 69 -0.18 11.39 7.12
N MET A 70 1.08 11.14 6.77
CA MET A 70 1.50 9.97 6.02
C MET A 70 2.56 9.14 6.76
N ASP A 71 2.49 7.83 6.57
CA ASP A 71 3.57 6.88 6.87
C ASP A 71 3.55 5.76 5.79
N ILE A 72 4.29 4.68 6.00
CA ILE A 72 4.43 3.59 5.04
C ILE A 72 4.01 2.24 5.62
N ALA A 73 3.33 1.45 4.80
CA ALA A 73 2.98 0.05 5.09
C ALA A 73 3.92 -0.88 4.32
N ILE A 74 5.01 -1.30 4.97
CA ILE A 74 6.02 -2.13 4.31
C ILE A 74 5.50 -3.55 4.16
N VAL A 75 5.39 -4.00 2.92
CA VAL A 75 5.05 -5.37 2.55
C VAL A 75 6.01 -5.83 1.47
N SER A 76 6.37 -7.10 1.47
CA SER A 76 7.21 -7.70 0.43
C SER A 76 6.64 -9.02 -0.03
N LYS A 77 6.60 -9.19 -1.35
CA LYS A 77 6.23 -10.42 -2.02
C LYS A 77 7.25 -11.52 -1.69
N ILE A 78 6.76 -12.73 -1.42
CA ILE A 78 7.59 -13.94 -1.34
C ILE A 78 7.66 -14.51 -2.74
N THR A 79 8.82 -14.43 -3.38
CA THR A 79 9.01 -14.80 -4.78
C THR A 79 9.55 -16.21 -4.94
N LEU A 80 9.32 -16.79 -6.12
CA LEU A 80 9.89 -18.08 -6.46
C LEU A 80 11.42 -18.01 -6.52
N PRO A 81 12.15 -19.06 -6.14
CA PRO A 81 13.62 -19.07 -6.20
C PRO A 81 14.19 -18.81 -7.60
N TRP A 82 13.45 -19.21 -8.63
CA TRP A 82 13.84 -19.10 -10.04
C TRP A 82 13.13 -17.97 -10.81
N ASN A 83 12.21 -17.25 -10.17
CA ASN A 83 11.46 -16.16 -10.80
C ASN A 83 11.04 -15.10 -9.76
N THR A 84 11.72 -13.97 -9.78
CA THR A 84 11.48 -12.86 -8.84
C THR A 84 10.22 -12.05 -9.15
N GLU A 85 9.63 -12.20 -10.32
CA GLU A 85 8.38 -11.54 -10.69
C GLU A 85 7.15 -12.27 -10.15
N MET A 86 7.22 -13.60 -10.07
CA MET A 86 6.13 -14.41 -9.55
C MET A 86 6.22 -14.57 -8.04
N GLY A 87 5.13 -14.24 -7.34
CA GLY A 87 5.02 -14.37 -5.89
C GLY A 87 3.98 -15.40 -5.47
N TYR A 88 4.31 -16.20 -4.46
CA TYR A 88 3.39 -17.17 -3.86
C TYR A 88 2.88 -16.76 -2.47
N GLY A 89 3.23 -15.55 -2.03
CA GLY A 89 2.78 -14.98 -0.77
C GLY A 89 3.35 -13.60 -0.55
N ALA A 90 3.16 -13.07 0.64
CA ALA A 90 3.74 -11.81 1.09
C ALA A 90 3.99 -11.80 2.60
N VAL A 91 4.91 -10.92 3.03
CA VAL A 91 5.22 -10.64 4.44
C VAL A 91 4.98 -9.16 4.70
N ALA A 92 4.23 -8.82 5.75
CA ALA A 92 3.96 -7.46 6.16
C ALA A 92 4.91 -6.97 7.26
N PHE A 93 4.87 -5.68 7.53
CA PHE A 93 5.69 -4.93 8.49
C PHE A 93 5.64 -5.47 9.93
N ASP A 94 4.58 -6.18 10.31
CA ASP A 94 4.41 -6.82 11.63
C ASP A 94 4.93 -8.27 11.66
N GLY A 95 5.51 -8.75 10.53
CA GLY A 95 5.96 -10.14 10.35
C GLY A 95 4.84 -11.11 9.96
N ALA A 96 3.60 -10.64 9.78
CA ALA A 96 2.51 -11.47 9.28
C ALA A 96 2.83 -12.01 7.88
N VAL A 97 2.49 -13.28 7.66
CA VAL A 97 2.72 -13.99 6.39
C VAL A 97 1.38 -14.42 5.83
N LEU A 98 1.12 -14.10 4.58
CA LEU A 98 0.01 -14.62 3.80
C LEU A 98 0.55 -15.44 2.62
N LEU A 99 0.13 -16.70 2.52
CA LEU A 99 0.51 -17.60 1.43
C LEU A 99 -0.67 -17.85 0.49
N ASN A 100 -0.41 -17.90 -0.80
CA ASN A 100 -1.37 -18.31 -1.81
C ASN A 100 -1.38 -19.84 -1.94
N HIS A 101 -2.19 -20.51 -1.12
CA HIS A 101 -2.25 -21.97 -1.09
C HIS A 101 -2.71 -22.58 -2.41
N ASP A 102 -3.64 -21.93 -3.14
CA ASP A 102 -4.10 -22.39 -4.46
C ASP A 102 -2.97 -22.37 -5.49
N PHE A 103 -2.11 -21.36 -5.44
CA PHE A 103 -0.95 -21.27 -6.31
C PHE A 103 0.15 -22.25 -5.88
N LEU A 104 0.43 -22.34 -4.58
CA LEU A 104 1.41 -23.27 -4.02
C LEU A 104 1.08 -24.72 -4.35
N SER A 105 -0.21 -25.12 -4.35
CA SER A 105 -0.62 -26.48 -4.70
C SER A 105 -0.26 -26.90 -6.13
N ARG A 106 -0.05 -25.92 -7.03
CA ARG A 106 0.35 -26.13 -8.43
C ARG A 106 1.87 -26.06 -8.64
N LEU A 107 2.60 -25.66 -7.61
CA LEU A 107 4.06 -25.53 -7.66
C LEU A 107 4.73 -26.75 -7.01
N ARG A 108 5.88 -27.15 -7.54
CA ARG A 108 6.70 -28.21 -6.95
C ARG A 108 7.72 -27.62 -5.95
N LEU A 109 7.20 -26.84 -4.96
CA LEU A 109 8.01 -26.32 -3.87
C LEU A 109 7.97 -27.28 -2.70
N SER A 110 9.11 -27.61 -2.13
CA SER A 110 9.18 -28.33 -0.87
C SER A 110 8.77 -27.40 0.29
N ARG A 111 8.43 -27.96 1.43
CA ARG A 111 8.20 -27.19 2.65
C ARG A 111 9.41 -26.36 3.04
N GLN A 112 10.60 -26.92 2.85
CA GLN A 112 11.87 -26.21 3.11
C GLN A 112 12.02 -24.97 2.22
N ASP A 113 11.73 -25.06 0.90
CA ASP A 113 11.80 -23.92 -0.01
C ASP A 113 10.85 -22.79 0.40
N ILE A 114 9.65 -23.16 0.88
CA ILE A 114 8.66 -22.19 1.37
C ILE A 114 9.17 -21.52 2.64
N ASP A 115 9.63 -22.28 3.63
CA ASP A 115 10.13 -21.77 4.91
C ASP A 115 11.34 -20.84 4.70
N GLU A 116 12.27 -21.20 3.82
CA GLU A 116 13.41 -20.37 3.44
C GLU A 116 12.96 -19.07 2.73
N GLY A 117 12.00 -19.17 1.80
CA GLY A 117 11.45 -18.01 1.11
C GLY A 117 10.78 -17.03 2.08
N VAL A 118 10.03 -17.54 3.05
CA VAL A 118 9.43 -16.75 4.13
C VAL A 118 10.50 -16.09 4.98
N ALA A 119 11.54 -16.83 5.40
CA ALA A 119 12.62 -16.30 6.24
C ALA A 119 13.36 -15.15 5.55
N ARG A 120 13.81 -15.36 4.31
CA ARG A 120 14.47 -14.32 3.50
C ARG A 120 13.59 -13.07 3.33
N THR A 121 12.28 -13.27 3.14
CA THR A 121 11.36 -12.14 2.95
C THR A 121 11.11 -11.39 4.26
N LYS A 122 11.06 -12.07 5.40
CA LYS A 122 11.00 -11.44 6.73
C LYS A 122 12.21 -10.54 6.98
N GLU A 123 13.41 -11.03 6.69
CA GLU A 123 14.65 -10.23 6.80
C GLU A 123 14.61 -9.00 5.90
N LYS A 124 14.14 -9.17 4.65
CA LYS A 124 13.97 -8.06 3.70
C LYS A 124 13.01 -7.01 4.25
N VAL A 125 11.87 -7.44 4.80
CA VAL A 125 10.87 -6.53 5.40
C VAL A 125 11.48 -5.80 6.61
N SER A 126 12.17 -6.51 7.51
CA SER A 126 12.83 -5.90 8.67
C SER A 126 13.84 -4.82 8.27
N ARG A 127 14.71 -5.10 7.30
CA ARG A 127 15.67 -4.11 6.77
C ARG A 127 14.97 -2.90 6.15
N ARG A 128 13.85 -3.11 5.44
CA ARG A 128 13.06 -2.01 4.84
C ARG A 128 12.38 -1.18 5.92
N VAL A 129 11.87 -1.81 6.99
CA VAL A 129 11.29 -1.09 8.13
C VAL A 129 12.35 -0.18 8.74
N GLU A 130 13.54 -0.68 9.02
CA GLU A 130 14.65 0.10 9.56
C GLU A 130 15.06 1.23 8.59
N LYS A 131 15.24 0.93 7.31
CA LYS A 131 15.67 1.89 6.29
C LYS A 131 14.69 3.03 6.07
N PHE A 132 13.39 2.75 5.98
CA PHE A 132 12.38 3.74 5.63
C PHE A 132 11.75 4.42 6.84
N ARG A 133 11.70 3.76 8.00
CA ARG A 133 11.08 4.28 9.21
C ARG A 133 12.07 4.54 10.34
N GLY A 134 13.24 3.89 10.31
CA GLY A 134 14.15 3.87 11.44
C GLY A 134 13.47 3.30 12.69
N ASN A 135 13.82 3.85 13.86
CA ASN A 135 13.27 3.41 15.14
C ASN A 135 11.91 4.06 15.50
N ARG A 136 11.20 4.65 14.51
CA ARG A 136 9.89 5.26 14.78
C ARG A 136 8.86 4.16 15.07
N PRO A 137 8.07 4.25 16.17
CA PRO A 137 6.99 3.31 16.41
C PRO A 137 5.96 3.37 15.28
N PHE A 138 5.27 2.26 15.04
CA PHE A 138 4.17 2.27 14.09
C PHE A 138 3.06 3.21 14.61
N PRO A 139 2.45 4.03 13.74
CA PRO A 139 1.43 4.99 14.18
C PRO A 139 0.21 4.28 14.77
N HIS A 140 -0.49 4.97 15.68
CA HIS A 140 -1.73 4.45 16.22
C HIS A 140 -2.80 4.36 15.13
N LEU A 141 -3.44 3.19 15.02
CA LEU A 141 -4.40 2.86 13.97
C LEU A 141 -5.88 2.98 14.43
N ARG A 142 -6.14 3.75 15.52
CA ARG A 142 -7.51 4.02 15.99
C ARG A 142 -8.22 5.12 15.19
N ARG A 143 -7.83 5.32 13.96
CA ARG A 143 -8.33 6.34 13.01
C ARG A 143 -8.49 5.71 11.63
N PRO A 144 -9.21 6.33 10.70
CA PRO A 144 -9.29 5.85 9.33
C PRO A 144 -7.90 5.74 8.71
N VAL A 145 -7.65 4.66 7.99
CA VAL A 145 -6.41 4.43 7.25
C VAL A 145 -6.72 4.39 5.76
N ILE A 146 -6.07 5.26 5.00
CA ILE A 146 -6.07 5.24 3.54
C ILE A 146 -4.83 4.48 3.10
N LEU A 147 -5.00 3.20 2.74
CA LEU A 147 -3.92 2.35 2.23
C LEU A 147 -3.78 2.58 0.73
N VAL A 148 -2.56 2.93 0.29
CA VAL A 148 -2.27 3.37 -1.07
C VAL A 148 -1.22 2.48 -1.72
N ASP A 149 -1.50 2.04 -2.96
CA ASP A 149 -0.51 1.43 -3.85
C ASP A 149 -0.64 2.05 -5.25
N ASP A 150 0.32 1.81 -6.15
CA ASP A 150 0.29 2.33 -7.53
C ASP A 150 -0.54 1.47 -8.50
N GLY A 151 -1.05 0.33 -8.03
CA GLY A 151 -2.00 -0.50 -8.75
C GLY A 151 -2.14 -1.91 -8.17
N ILE A 152 -3.17 -2.61 -8.58
CA ILE A 152 -3.45 -3.98 -8.12
C ILE A 152 -3.40 -4.95 -9.28
N ALA A 153 -2.36 -5.78 -9.34
CA ALA A 153 -2.31 -6.95 -10.20
C ALA A 153 -2.95 -8.17 -9.51
N SER A 154 -2.23 -8.89 -8.65
CA SER A 154 -2.75 -10.05 -7.93
C SER A 154 -3.46 -9.73 -6.62
N GLY A 155 -3.19 -8.57 -6.03
CA GLY A 155 -3.74 -8.11 -4.76
C GLY A 155 -3.13 -8.75 -3.49
N PHE A 156 -2.25 -9.75 -3.59
CA PHE A 156 -1.70 -10.44 -2.41
C PHE A 156 -0.92 -9.53 -1.47
N THR A 157 -0.16 -8.58 -2.02
CA THR A 157 0.59 -7.60 -1.23
C THR A 157 -0.35 -6.76 -0.37
N LEU A 158 -1.41 -6.24 -0.99
CA LEU A 158 -2.41 -5.43 -0.29
C LEU A 158 -3.23 -6.23 0.72
N LEU A 159 -3.64 -7.47 0.39
CA LEU A 159 -4.32 -8.35 1.34
C LEU A 159 -3.48 -8.57 2.60
N THR A 160 -2.18 -8.81 2.44
CA THR A 160 -1.27 -8.99 3.58
C THR A 160 -1.15 -7.72 4.41
N ALA A 161 -1.06 -6.54 3.77
CA ALA A 161 -1.06 -5.26 4.48
C ALA A 161 -2.38 -5.04 5.25
N ILE A 162 -3.52 -5.32 4.63
CA ILE A 162 -4.85 -5.19 5.23
C ILE A 162 -4.98 -6.09 6.46
N GLU A 163 -4.55 -7.35 6.37
CA GLU A 163 -4.58 -8.28 7.50
C GLU A 163 -3.70 -7.81 8.67
N ALA A 164 -2.49 -7.33 8.37
CA ALA A 164 -1.59 -6.75 9.36
C ALA A 164 -2.22 -5.52 10.03
N LEU A 165 -2.84 -4.61 9.26
CA LEU A 165 -3.52 -3.43 9.78
C LEU A 165 -4.72 -3.82 10.67
N ARG A 166 -5.55 -4.78 10.26
CA ARG A 166 -6.67 -5.28 11.06
C ARG A 166 -6.19 -5.90 12.38
N LYS A 167 -5.15 -6.72 12.32
CA LYS A 167 -4.50 -7.32 13.51
C LYS A 167 -3.93 -6.26 14.45
N ALA A 168 -3.39 -5.18 13.91
CA ALA A 168 -2.91 -4.02 14.67
C ALA A 168 -4.03 -3.10 15.20
N GLY A 169 -5.31 -3.47 14.99
CA GLY A 169 -6.48 -2.80 15.56
C GLY A 169 -7.09 -1.70 14.69
N CYS A 170 -6.69 -1.60 13.42
CA CYS A 170 -7.31 -0.67 12.47
C CYS A 170 -8.77 -1.07 12.22
N ARG A 171 -9.70 -0.14 12.49
CA ARG A 171 -11.14 -0.37 12.34
C ARG A 171 -11.69 0.03 10.99
N GLU A 172 -11.13 1.05 10.37
CA GLU A 172 -11.56 1.57 9.08
C GLU A 172 -10.37 1.62 8.11
N ILE A 173 -10.46 0.85 7.03
CA ILE A 173 -9.45 0.77 5.97
C ILE A 173 -10.09 1.17 4.66
N ILE A 174 -9.60 2.26 4.10
CA ILE A 174 -9.92 2.75 2.77
C ILE A 174 -8.78 2.35 1.84
N LEU A 175 -9.08 1.65 0.76
CA LEU A 175 -8.08 1.33 -0.26
C LEU A 175 -8.13 2.39 -1.36
N ALA A 176 -6.98 2.95 -1.72
CA ALA A 176 -6.85 3.92 -2.80
C ALA A 176 -5.75 3.48 -3.77
N VAL A 177 -6.12 3.13 -5.00
CA VAL A 177 -5.20 2.66 -6.04
C VAL A 177 -5.61 3.22 -7.40
N PRO A 178 -4.67 3.70 -8.23
CA PRO A 178 -4.99 4.28 -9.54
C PRO A 178 -5.65 3.28 -10.49
N THR A 179 -5.17 2.04 -10.53
CA THR A 179 -5.65 0.99 -11.42
C THR A 179 -5.74 -0.35 -10.71
N ALA A 180 -6.70 -1.18 -11.11
CA ALA A 180 -6.85 -2.52 -10.56
C ALA A 180 -7.49 -3.49 -11.56
N HIS A 181 -7.05 -4.76 -11.49
CA HIS A 181 -7.74 -5.84 -12.15
C HIS A 181 -9.01 -6.22 -11.38
N GLU A 182 -10.14 -6.29 -12.06
CA GLU A 182 -11.47 -6.50 -11.43
C GLU A 182 -11.52 -7.77 -10.58
N GLU A 183 -10.99 -8.91 -11.08
CA GLU A 183 -10.97 -10.15 -10.31
C GLU A 183 -10.17 -10.04 -9.01
N SER A 184 -9.09 -9.26 -9.03
CA SER A 184 -8.24 -9.08 -7.84
C SER A 184 -8.93 -8.23 -6.78
N LEU A 185 -9.76 -7.27 -7.20
CA LEU A 185 -10.56 -6.48 -6.27
C LEU A 185 -11.60 -7.31 -5.55
N THR A 186 -12.20 -8.32 -6.18
CA THR A 186 -13.22 -9.16 -5.54
C THR A 186 -12.72 -9.83 -4.26
N ARG A 187 -11.42 -10.15 -4.19
CA ARG A 187 -10.77 -10.74 -3.00
C ARG A 187 -10.60 -9.74 -1.86
N ILE A 188 -10.60 -8.44 -2.18
CA ILE A 188 -10.33 -7.34 -1.23
C ILE A 188 -11.63 -6.73 -0.70
N LEU A 189 -12.72 -6.78 -1.47
CA LEU A 189 -14.00 -6.15 -1.17
C LEU A 189 -14.55 -6.41 0.24
N GLU A 190 -14.33 -7.61 0.79
CA GLU A 190 -14.83 -7.99 2.11
C GLU A 190 -13.85 -7.64 3.25
N LYS A 191 -12.66 -7.17 2.92
CA LYS A 191 -11.57 -6.91 3.86
C LYS A 191 -11.40 -5.44 4.21
N VAL A 192 -11.93 -4.54 3.37
CA VAL A 192 -11.84 -3.08 3.51
C VAL A 192 -13.22 -2.45 3.63
N ASP A 193 -13.29 -1.18 3.93
CA ASP A 193 -14.56 -0.46 4.14
C ASP A 193 -14.97 0.37 2.92
N ALA A 194 -13.99 0.84 2.12
CA ALA A 194 -14.21 1.50 0.83
C ALA A 194 -13.02 1.28 -0.11
N ILE A 195 -13.25 1.35 -1.41
CA ILE A 195 -12.22 1.27 -2.45
C ILE A 195 -12.38 2.46 -3.39
N TYR A 196 -11.31 3.21 -3.60
CA TYR A 196 -11.19 4.27 -4.60
C TYR A 196 -10.22 3.80 -5.67
N CYS A 197 -10.75 3.54 -6.87
CA CYS A 197 -9.97 3.02 -8.00
C CYS A 197 -10.50 3.64 -9.30
N PRO A 198 -9.93 4.75 -9.77
CA PRO A 198 -10.42 5.44 -10.97
C PRO A 198 -10.38 4.59 -12.24
N ASN A 199 -9.41 3.68 -12.38
CA ASN A 199 -9.26 2.84 -13.57
C ASN A 199 -9.42 1.36 -13.22
N LEU A 200 -10.65 0.85 -13.35
CA LEU A 200 -10.94 -0.58 -13.27
C LEU A 200 -10.76 -1.23 -14.63
N ARG A 201 -10.04 -2.35 -14.67
CA ARG A 201 -9.77 -3.08 -15.91
C ARG A 201 -10.06 -4.56 -15.75
N GLY A 202 -10.84 -5.10 -16.69
CA GLY A 202 -11.08 -6.53 -16.86
C GLY A 202 -10.18 -7.11 -17.96
N GLY A 203 -10.38 -8.44 -18.23
CA GLY A 203 -9.71 -9.13 -19.34
C GLY A 203 -8.53 -10.01 -18.90
N TRP A 204 -7.94 -10.69 -19.90
CA TRP A 204 -6.94 -11.75 -19.69
C TRP A 204 -5.52 -11.19 -19.43
N SER A 205 -5.24 -9.98 -19.90
CA SER A 205 -3.93 -9.33 -19.76
C SER A 205 -4.07 -8.08 -18.93
N PHE A 206 -3.35 -8.01 -17.84
CA PHE A 206 -3.30 -6.84 -16.97
C PHE A 206 -1.88 -6.64 -16.43
N ALA A 207 -1.34 -5.47 -16.67
CA ALA A 207 -0.18 -4.95 -15.97
C ALA A 207 -0.51 -3.58 -15.38
N VAL A 208 -0.01 -3.29 -14.17
CA VAL A 208 -0.18 -1.97 -13.53
C VAL A 208 0.43 -0.87 -14.42
N ALA A 209 1.58 -1.16 -15.02
CA ALA A 209 2.31 -0.24 -15.90
C ALA A 209 1.47 0.28 -17.07
N ASP A 210 0.56 -0.56 -17.61
CA ASP A 210 -0.27 -0.17 -18.76
C ASP A 210 -1.24 0.99 -18.46
N ALA A 211 -1.48 1.33 -17.20
CA ALA A 211 -2.31 2.47 -16.84
C ALA A 211 -1.57 3.80 -16.98
N TYR A 212 -0.25 3.78 -17.15
CA TYR A 212 0.60 4.96 -17.14
C TYR A 212 1.28 5.18 -18.50
N GLU A 213 1.42 6.43 -18.92
CA GLU A 213 2.22 6.80 -20.09
C GLU A 213 3.72 6.71 -19.77
N HIS A 214 4.11 7.19 -18.56
CA HIS A 214 5.48 7.16 -18.08
C HIS A 214 5.58 6.24 -16.85
N TRP A 215 6.04 5.02 -17.11
CA TRP A 215 6.24 4.01 -16.08
C TRP A 215 7.71 3.66 -15.92
N ARG A 216 8.16 3.55 -14.69
CA ARG A 216 9.40 2.90 -14.29
C ARG A 216 9.29 2.39 -12.86
N ASP A 217 10.04 1.36 -12.55
CA ASP A 217 10.16 0.90 -11.17
C ASP A 217 10.93 1.90 -10.33
N LEU A 218 10.49 2.09 -9.09
CA LEU A 218 11.20 2.88 -8.09
C LEU A 218 12.11 1.98 -7.26
N ASN A 219 13.36 2.39 -7.11
CA ASN A 219 14.30 1.71 -6.20
C ASN A 219 14.15 2.21 -4.76
N GLU A 220 14.77 1.49 -3.81
CA GLU A 220 14.67 1.84 -2.40
C GLU A 220 15.27 3.20 -2.04
N GLN A 221 16.31 3.67 -2.75
CA GLN A 221 16.91 4.97 -2.49
C GLN A 221 15.98 6.10 -2.94
N GLU A 222 15.28 5.92 -4.04
CA GLU A 222 14.27 6.87 -4.50
C GLU A 222 13.12 6.99 -3.50
N VAL A 223 12.67 5.87 -2.91
CA VAL A 223 11.67 5.91 -1.83
C VAL A 223 12.18 6.71 -0.63
N VAL A 224 13.44 6.52 -0.20
CA VAL A 224 14.04 7.31 0.89
C VAL A 224 14.01 8.79 0.54
N ASN A 225 14.47 9.17 -0.66
CA ASN A 225 14.53 10.57 -1.09
C ASN A 225 13.12 11.20 -1.12
N LEU A 226 12.11 10.49 -1.60
CA LEU A 226 10.71 10.93 -1.60
C LEU A 226 10.20 11.18 -0.17
N LEU A 227 10.47 10.27 0.75
CA LEU A 227 10.05 10.40 2.16
C LEU A 227 10.77 11.56 2.86
N GLU A 228 12.06 11.77 2.58
CA GLU A 228 12.81 12.92 3.11
C GLU A 228 12.27 14.24 2.59
N GLY A 229 11.95 14.33 1.29
CA GLY A 229 11.31 15.49 0.69
C GLY A 229 9.99 15.82 1.38
N PHE A 230 9.10 14.86 1.47
CA PHE A 230 7.79 15.01 2.11
C PHE A 230 7.92 15.48 3.58
N ASN A 231 8.85 14.89 4.36
CA ASN A 231 9.05 15.27 5.77
C ASN A 231 9.59 16.70 5.94
N LYS A 232 10.36 17.21 4.97
CA LYS A 232 10.84 18.61 4.99
C LYS A 232 9.71 19.58 4.71
N ASP A 233 8.88 19.29 3.72
CA ASP A 233 7.79 20.16 3.26
C ASP A 233 6.64 20.20 4.29
N SER A 234 6.30 19.05 4.88
CA SER A 234 5.21 18.94 5.87
C SER A 234 5.53 19.52 7.27
N GLY A 235 6.72 20.11 7.46
CA GLY A 235 7.10 20.75 8.72
C GLY A 235 7.30 19.80 9.91
N VAL A 236 7.23 18.49 9.70
CA VAL A 236 7.46 17.46 10.73
C VAL A 236 8.86 17.56 11.33
N SER A 237 9.82 18.13 10.56
CA SER A 237 11.19 18.40 11.03
C SER A 237 11.30 19.57 12.02
N LYS A 238 10.39 20.54 12.01
CA LYS A 238 10.46 21.74 12.89
C LYS A 238 10.05 21.46 14.34
N LYS A 239 9.17 20.51 14.59
CA LYS A 239 8.75 20.15 15.97
C LYS A 239 9.80 19.37 16.77
N ARG A 240 10.84 18.82 16.14
CA ARG A 240 11.88 18.02 16.80
C ARG A 240 13.03 18.82 17.38
N ARG A 241 13.25 20.09 16.95
CA ARG A 241 14.31 20.97 17.51
C ARG A 241 13.87 21.78 18.72
N GLY A 242 12.57 21.83 19.03
CA GLY A 242 12.00 22.63 20.13
C GLY A 242 11.90 21.95 21.49
N VAL A 243 12.21 20.65 21.62
CA VAL A 243 12.02 19.91 22.89
C VAL A 243 13.33 19.76 23.71
N ASN A 244 14.50 20.13 23.15
CA ASN A 244 15.78 19.92 23.83
C ASN A 244 16.47 21.20 24.31
N SER A 245 15.76 22.34 24.45
CA SER A 245 16.35 23.57 25.01
C SER A 245 15.59 24.06 26.24
N GLY A 246 15.35 23.19 27.21
CA GLY A 246 14.64 23.58 28.43
C GLY A 246 14.92 22.70 29.61
N LYS A 247 16.20 22.50 29.98
CA LYS A 247 16.59 22.06 31.32
C LYS A 247 18.11 22.31 31.52
N ASN A 248 18.44 23.52 31.90
CA ASN A 248 19.60 23.83 32.74
C ASN A 248 19.44 25.29 33.19
N GLN A 249 18.82 25.47 34.31
CA GLN A 249 19.11 26.49 35.32
C GLN A 249 18.60 26.00 36.65
#